data_1e6adc6a5c3a2a5ab00f56ff957368e3
#
_entry.id   1e6adc6a5c3a2a5ab00f56ff957368e3
#
_cell.length_a   1.000
_cell.length_b   1.000
_cell.length_c   1.000
_cell.angle_alpha   90.00
_cell.angle_beta   90.00
_cell.angle_gamma   90.00
#
_symmetry.space_group_name_H-M   'P 1'
#
loop_
_entity.id
_entity.type
_entity.pdbx_description
1 polymer ?
#
loop_
_entity_poly.entity_id
_entity_poly.type
_entity_poly.pdbx_seq_one_letter_code
_entity_poly.pdbx_strand_id
1 'polypeptide(L)'
;MRRGFSVEIYERRPDMRQVSVSAGRSINLALSTRGIHALQQAGLWEQMRKIIIPMRGRMMHSVAGELTFQRYGKNETEVINSISRAGLNIALMNAAEEQGAIIHFNQRCTGYDLKSGEVCIRNEQTNEEKILTPKNVIGCDGSASVLRGEMLRLSRFNFSQRYLDYGYKELTIPAGSNGKHALETNALHIWPRGNHMLIALPNIDGTFACILFLPFEGADSFASLSSETDVVRFFEERFPDANRLMPQLAENYAGNPTDRKSVV
;
A
#
# COMPACT_ATOMS: atom_id res chain seq x y z
N MET A 1 13.81 15.00 16.97
CA MET A 1 12.87 14.96 18.05
C MET A 1 13.40 14.16 19.23
N ARG A 2 13.20 12.86 19.43
CA ARG A 2 13.75 12.12 20.60
C ARG A 2 15.28 12.26 20.82
N ARG A 3 16.04 12.59 19.77
CA ARG A 3 17.47 12.84 19.81
C ARG A 3 17.84 14.31 19.64
N GLY A 4 16.90 15.26 19.86
CA GLY A 4 17.12 16.70 19.78
C GLY A 4 17.15 17.29 18.36
N PHE A 5 16.76 16.54 17.33
CA PHE A 5 16.66 17.11 15.98
C PHE A 5 15.32 17.83 15.78
N SER A 6 15.36 18.98 15.10
CA SER A 6 14.19 19.62 14.50
C SER A 6 13.91 18.93 13.14
N VAL A 7 12.67 18.53 12.90
CA VAL A 7 12.28 17.78 11.70
C VAL A 7 11.11 18.47 11.03
N GLU A 8 11.25 18.77 9.75
CA GLU A 8 10.18 19.22 8.86
C GLU A 8 9.95 18.17 7.76
N ILE A 9 8.69 17.87 7.48
CA ILE A 9 8.27 16.90 6.49
C ILE A 9 7.50 17.64 5.39
N TYR A 10 7.90 17.44 4.14
CA TYR A 10 7.26 18.03 2.97
C TYR A 10 6.54 16.93 2.18
N GLU A 11 5.21 16.95 2.20
CA GLU A 11 4.35 15.98 1.51
C GLU A 11 3.63 16.68 0.34
N ARG A 12 3.72 16.12 -0.86
CA ARG A 12 3.11 16.69 -2.07
C ARG A 12 1.58 16.63 -2.09
N ARG A 13 1.00 15.67 -1.36
CA ARG A 13 -0.44 15.47 -1.31
C ARG A 13 -1.07 16.35 -0.24
N PRO A 14 -2.39 16.59 -0.34
CA PRO A 14 -3.14 17.20 0.77
C PRO A 14 -3.10 16.31 2.01
N ASP A 15 -3.44 16.89 3.15
CA ASP A 15 -3.58 16.14 4.40
C ASP A 15 -4.69 15.09 4.27
N MET A 16 -4.31 13.83 4.24
CA MET A 16 -5.25 12.72 4.09
C MET A 16 -6.22 12.56 5.28
N ARG A 17 -5.98 13.24 6.39
CA ARG A 17 -6.91 13.28 7.53
C ARG A 17 -8.12 14.20 7.27
N GLN A 18 -7.96 15.15 6.34
CA GLN A 18 -8.98 16.15 5.99
C GLN A 18 -9.76 15.79 4.71
N VAL A 19 -9.23 14.87 3.90
CA VAL A 19 -9.90 14.39 2.68
C VAL A 19 -10.41 12.98 2.92
N SER A 20 -11.68 12.74 2.56
CA SER A 20 -12.21 11.38 2.57
C SER A 20 -11.42 10.53 1.57
N VAL A 21 -10.56 9.66 2.08
CA VAL A 21 -9.97 8.60 1.24
C VAL A 21 -11.11 7.66 0.91
N SER A 22 -11.55 7.64 -0.36
CA SER A 22 -12.62 6.75 -0.80
C SER A 22 -12.25 5.31 -0.41
N ALA A 23 -13.16 4.64 0.29
CA ALA A 23 -13.07 3.22 0.59
C ALA A 23 -12.76 2.47 -0.72
N GLY A 24 -11.69 1.67 -0.75
CA GLY A 24 -11.26 0.94 -1.94
C GLY A 24 -9.97 1.45 -2.61
N ARG A 25 -9.40 2.59 -2.20
CA ARG A 25 -8.12 3.11 -2.72
C ARG A 25 -6.91 2.96 -1.78
N SER A 26 -7.04 2.17 -0.74
CA SER A 26 -5.95 1.94 0.22
C SER A 26 -5.70 0.46 0.40
N ILE A 27 -4.65 -0.04 -0.24
CA ILE A 27 -4.18 -1.40 0.02
C ILE A 27 -3.80 -1.58 1.48
N ASN A 28 -4.06 -2.78 2.00
CA ASN A 28 -3.53 -3.18 3.28
C ASN A 28 -2.07 -3.61 3.15
N LEU A 29 -1.34 -3.37 4.19
CA LEU A 29 0.03 -3.84 4.36
C LEU A 29 0.04 -5.09 5.21
N ALA A 30 0.90 -6.03 4.87
CA ALA A 30 1.23 -7.18 5.69
C ALA A 30 2.39 -6.81 6.62
N LEU A 31 2.07 -6.30 7.81
CA LEU A 31 3.05 -5.86 8.79
C LEU A 31 3.72 -7.06 9.44
N SER A 32 4.99 -7.27 9.11
CA SER A 32 5.82 -8.35 9.62
C SER A 32 6.65 -7.93 10.83
N THR A 33 7.39 -8.88 11.42
CA THR A 33 8.32 -8.65 12.53
C THR A 33 9.28 -7.47 12.30
N ARG A 34 9.75 -7.26 11.06
CA ARG A 34 10.63 -6.11 10.74
C ARG A 34 9.93 -4.77 10.94
N GLY A 35 8.69 -4.65 10.46
CA GLY A 35 7.89 -3.43 10.66
C GLY A 35 7.51 -3.23 12.12
N ILE A 36 7.14 -4.31 12.83
CA ILE A 36 6.85 -4.28 14.26
C ILE A 36 8.06 -3.79 15.04
N HIS A 37 9.26 -4.32 14.75
CA HIS A 37 10.49 -3.89 15.41
C HIS A 37 10.75 -2.37 15.22
N ALA A 38 10.56 -1.85 14.02
CA ALA A 38 10.69 -0.41 13.76
C ALA A 38 9.70 0.42 14.59
N LEU A 39 8.44 -0.02 14.68
CA LEU A 39 7.42 0.63 15.51
C LEU A 39 7.73 0.55 17.01
N GLN A 40 8.28 -0.57 17.48
CA GLN A 40 8.77 -0.73 18.86
C GLN A 40 9.91 0.25 19.17
N GLN A 41 10.91 0.35 18.29
CA GLN A 41 12.01 1.30 18.42
C GLN A 41 11.54 2.76 18.44
N ALA A 42 10.52 3.06 17.64
CA ALA A 42 9.86 4.37 17.65
C ALA A 42 8.95 4.60 18.87
N GLY A 43 8.64 3.54 19.67
CA GLY A 43 7.72 3.58 20.79
C GLY A 43 6.26 3.74 20.39
N LEU A 44 5.90 3.30 19.18
CA LEU A 44 4.56 3.44 18.60
C LEU A 44 3.79 2.13 18.56
N TRP A 45 4.41 1.01 18.95
CA TRP A 45 3.81 -0.32 18.82
C TRP A 45 2.48 -0.46 19.55
N GLU A 46 2.37 0.00 20.78
CA GLU A 46 1.13 -0.13 21.57
C GLU A 46 -0.05 0.65 20.97
N GLN A 47 0.24 1.77 20.30
CA GLN A 47 -0.76 2.52 19.54
C GLN A 47 -1.18 1.78 18.28
N MET A 48 -0.22 1.21 17.54
CA MET A 48 -0.47 0.48 16.29
C MET A 48 -1.21 -0.85 16.51
N ARG A 49 -1.01 -1.52 17.63
CA ARG A 49 -1.74 -2.77 17.98
C ARG A 49 -3.25 -2.63 17.96
N LYS A 50 -3.78 -1.43 18.11
CA LYS A 50 -5.23 -1.16 18.12
C LYS A 50 -5.85 -1.15 16.72
N ILE A 51 -5.03 -1.04 15.68
CA ILE A 51 -5.47 -0.89 14.28
C ILE A 51 -4.96 -2.02 13.36
N ILE A 52 -4.53 -3.13 13.93
CA ILE A 52 -4.08 -4.32 13.20
C ILE A 52 -5.03 -5.49 13.39
N ILE A 53 -5.01 -6.41 12.42
CA ILE A 53 -5.65 -7.73 12.52
C ILE A 53 -4.57 -8.80 12.33
N PRO A 54 -4.33 -9.66 13.34
CA PRO A 54 -3.37 -10.74 13.22
C PRO A 54 -3.88 -11.83 12.27
N MET A 55 -3.09 -12.16 11.27
CA MET A 55 -3.31 -13.29 10.36
C MET A 55 -2.37 -14.43 10.76
N ARG A 56 -2.93 -15.56 11.18
CA ARG A 56 -2.19 -16.72 11.69
C ARG A 56 -1.61 -17.61 10.61
N GLY A 57 -2.11 -17.44 9.37
CA GLY A 57 -1.69 -18.23 8.22
C GLY A 57 -2.33 -17.74 6.94
N ARG A 58 -2.16 -18.54 5.90
CA ARG A 58 -2.77 -18.36 4.59
C ARG A 58 -3.95 -19.29 4.47
N MET A 59 -5.08 -18.78 3.99
CA MET A 59 -6.21 -19.59 3.54
C MET A 59 -6.12 -19.69 2.02
N MET A 60 -5.72 -20.85 1.54
CA MET A 60 -5.60 -21.12 0.12
C MET A 60 -6.95 -21.56 -0.45
N HIS A 61 -7.36 -20.94 -1.54
CA HIS A 61 -8.61 -21.22 -2.24
C HIS A 61 -8.32 -21.92 -3.58
N SER A 62 -8.72 -23.18 -3.72
CA SER A 62 -8.64 -23.87 -4.99
C SER A 62 -9.69 -23.36 -5.98
N VAL A 63 -9.55 -23.71 -7.27
CA VAL A 63 -10.58 -23.39 -8.29
C VAL A 63 -11.90 -24.12 -7.99
N ALA A 64 -11.81 -25.31 -7.39
CA ALA A 64 -12.98 -26.10 -6.99
C ALA A 64 -13.68 -25.59 -5.71
N GLY A 65 -13.11 -24.54 -5.07
CA GLY A 65 -13.65 -23.97 -3.83
C GLY A 65 -13.16 -24.66 -2.56
N GLU A 66 -12.19 -25.56 -2.64
CA GLU A 66 -11.60 -26.18 -1.47
C GLU A 66 -10.70 -25.19 -0.72
N LEU A 67 -10.78 -25.23 0.61
CA LEU A 67 -10.01 -24.37 1.49
C LEU A 67 -8.91 -25.15 2.20
N THR A 68 -7.68 -24.64 2.15
CA THR A 68 -6.55 -25.21 2.88
C THR A 68 -5.86 -24.14 3.70
N PHE A 69 -5.85 -24.32 5.03
CA PHE A 69 -5.18 -23.38 5.92
C PHE A 69 -3.71 -23.77 6.13
N GLN A 70 -2.80 -22.84 5.86
CA GLN A 70 -1.36 -22.99 6.04
C GLN A 70 -0.86 -21.99 7.09
N ARG A 71 -0.45 -22.47 8.25
CA ARG A 71 0.11 -21.61 9.30
C ARG A 71 1.42 -20.94 8.89
N TYR A 72 1.65 -19.71 9.35
CA TYR A 72 2.91 -19.00 9.14
C TYR A 72 4.02 -19.56 10.05
N GLY A 73 3.70 -19.95 11.25
CA GLY A 73 4.66 -20.37 12.25
C GLY A 73 4.21 -21.59 13.04
N LYS A 74 5.05 -21.97 14.00
CA LYS A 74 4.84 -23.15 14.86
C LYS A 74 3.88 -22.87 16.02
N ASN A 75 3.72 -21.61 16.39
CA ASN A 75 2.89 -21.19 17.53
C ASN A 75 1.94 -20.05 17.15
N GLU A 76 1.02 -19.70 18.04
CA GLU A 76 -0.03 -18.69 17.83
C GLU A 76 0.50 -17.24 17.77
N THR A 77 1.75 -17.00 18.18
CA THR A 77 2.34 -15.65 18.19
C THR A 77 3.11 -15.32 16.91
N GLU A 78 3.41 -16.32 16.10
CA GLU A 78 4.09 -16.19 14.81
C GLU A 78 3.08 -15.83 13.72
N VAL A 79 2.73 -14.55 13.62
CA VAL A 79 1.68 -14.01 12.75
C VAL A 79 2.22 -12.90 11.85
N ILE A 80 1.50 -12.64 10.78
CA ILE A 80 1.61 -11.40 9.98
C ILE A 80 0.35 -10.58 10.26
N ASN A 81 0.49 -9.26 10.42
CA ASN A 81 -0.65 -8.43 10.76
C ASN A 81 -1.14 -7.66 9.53
N SER A 82 -2.44 -7.71 9.26
CA SER A 82 -3.07 -6.80 8.33
C SER A 82 -3.22 -5.42 8.96
N ILE A 83 -2.83 -4.39 8.24
CA ILE A 83 -3.02 -2.99 8.65
C ILE A 83 -3.35 -2.14 7.43
N SER A 84 -4.35 -1.28 7.56
CA SER A 84 -4.64 -0.29 6.53
C SER A 84 -3.46 0.66 6.34
N ARG A 85 -2.97 0.81 5.10
CA ARG A 85 -1.90 1.76 4.77
C ARG A 85 -2.30 3.19 5.14
N ALA A 86 -3.54 3.57 4.88
CA ALA A 86 -4.06 4.88 5.26
C ALA A 86 -4.08 5.05 6.78
N GLY A 87 -4.62 4.07 7.52
CA GLY A 87 -4.65 4.09 8.98
C GLY A 87 -3.25 4.16 9.60
N LEU A 88 -2.30 3.39 9.07
CA LEU A 88 -0.90 3.46 9.52
C LEU A 88 -0.29 4.85 9.26
N ASN A 89 -0.48 5.42 8.06
CA ASN A 89 0.05 6.73 7.73
C ASN A 89 -0.54 7.83 8.62
N ILE A 90 -1.84 7.82 8.86
CA ILE A 90 -2.51 8.77 9.76
C ILE A 90 -1.91 8.67 11.17
N ALA A 91 -1.80 7.46 11.70
CA ALA A 91 -1.24 7.25 13.03
C ALA A 91 0.23 7.70 13.14
N LEU A 92 1.04 7.47 12.09
CA LEU A 92 2.43 7.93 12.04
C LEU A 92 2.55 9.45 11.91
N MET A 93 1.68 10.11 11.12
CA MET A 93 1.64 11.57 11.02
C MET A 93 1.28 12.21 12.37
N ASN A 94 0.23 11.72 13.02
CA ASN A 94 -0.17 12.20 14.34
C ASN A 94 0.97 12.05 15.36
N ALA A 95 1.59 10.88 15.40
CA ALA A 95 2.71 10.63 16.31
C ALA A 95 3.95 11.51 16.01
N ALA A 96 4.17 11.85 14.73
CA ALA A 96 5.25 12.76 14.36
C ALA A 96 4.99 14.19 14.85
N GLU A 97 3.78 14.70 14.65
CA GLU A 97 3.37 16.04 15.12
C GLU A 97 3.35 16.12 16.65
N GLU A 98 2.84 15.10 17.36
CA GLU A 98 2.88 15.00 18.82
C GLU A 98 4.32 15.09 19.38
N GLN A 99 5.31 14.63 18.60
CA GLN A 99 6.72 14.75 18.94
C GLN A 99 7.37 16.06 18.46
N GLY A 100 6.59 16.99 17.87
CA GLY A 100 7.04 18.30 17.45
C GLY A 100 7.58 18.38 16.02
N ALA A 101 7.30 17.39 15.15
CA ALA A 101 7.56 17.53 13.71
C ALA A 101 6.55 18.49 13.10
N ILE A 102 7.00 19.25 12.10
CA ILE A 102 6.13 20.11 11.30
C ILE A 102 5.90 19.40 9.97
N ILE A 103 4.62 19.18 9.60
CA ILE A 103 4.28 18.55 8.31
C ILE A 103 3.69 19.63 7.40
N HIS A 104 4.34 19.87 6.28
CA HIS A 104 3.91 20.78 5.23
C HIS A 104 3.24 19.98 4.11
N PHE A 105 1.92 20.08 3.98
CA PHE A 105 1.16 19.42 2.92
C PHE A 105 1.10 20.26 1.64
N ASN A 106 0.76 19.62 0.52
CA ASN A 106 0.76 20.23 -0.83
C ASN A 106 2.12 20.81 -1.22
N GLN A 107 3.20 20.28 -0.68
CA GLN A 107 4.57 20.76 -0.90
C GLN A 107 5.39 19.67 -1.60
N ARG A 108 5.62 19.84 -2.89
CA ARG A 108 6.36 18.91 -3.72
C ARG A 108 7.83 19.32 -3.83
N CYS A 109 8.73 18.40 -3.53
CA CYS A 109 10.13 18.57 -3.91
C CYS A 109 10.26 18.47 -5.44
N THR A 110 10.77 19.53 -6.08
CA THR A 110 10.95 19.62 -7.52
C THR A 110 12.42 19.59 -7.94
N GLY A 111 13.34 19.84 -7.01
CA GLY A 111 14.78 19.82 -7.28
C GLY A 111 15.60 19.70 -6.00
N TYR A 112 16.84 19.21 -6.16
CA TYR A 112 17.84 19.14 -5.11
C TYR A 112 19.21 19.39 -5.72
N ASP A 113 19.91 20.41 -5.25
CA ASP A 113 21.29 20.65 -5.65
C ASP A 113 22.25 19.93 -4.69
N LEU A 114 22.98 18.92 -5.21
CA LEU A 114 23.93 18.12 -4.43
C LEU A 114 25.17 18.91 -3.97
N LYS A 115 25.47 20.08 -4.56
CA LYS A 115 26.63 20.89 -4.20
C LYS A 115 26.30 21.91 -3.13
N SER A 116 25.21 22.67 -3.31
CA SER A 116 24.77 23.68 -2.35
C SER A 116 23.94 23.10 -1.21
N GLY A 117 23.32 21.91 -1.41
CA GLY A 117 22.37 21.32 -0.47
C GLY A 117 20.98 21.97 -0.53
N GLU A 118 20.73 22.81 -1.53
CA GLU A 118 19.46 23.49 -1.72
C GLU A 118 18.37 22.53 -2.22
N VAL A 119 17.20 22.65 -1.63
CA VAL A 119 15.98 21.89 -1.99
C VAL A 119 14.96 22.85 -2.57
N CYS A 120 14.50 22.59 -3.78
CA CYS A 120 13.41 23.33 -4.39
C CYS A 120 12.07 22.68 -4.02
N ILE A 121 11.18 23.45 -3.44
CA ILE A 121 9.84 23.03 -3.06
C ILE A 121 8.81 23.87 -3.79
N ARG A 122 7.83 23.24 -4.43
CA ARG A 122 6.69 23.90 -5.05
C ARG A 122 5.40 23.57 -4.31
N ASN A 123 4.61 24.59 -4.05
CA ASN A 123 3.25 24.42 -3.55
C ASN A 123 2.34 23.94 -4.70
N GLU A 124 1.71 22.78 -4.55
CA GLU A 124 0.86 22.17 -5.60
C GLU A 124 -0.49 22.88 -5.80
N GLN A 125 -0.87 23.78 -4.89
CA GLN A 125 -2.12 24.57 -4.99
C GLN A 125 -1.88 25.96 -5.61
N THR A 126 -0.80 26.64 -5.18
CA THR A 126 -0.50 28.03 -5.60
C THR A 126 0.54 28.09 -6.71
N ASN A 127 1.27 27.01 -7.00
CA ASN A 127 2.45 26.94 -7.87
C ASN A 127 3.64 27.81 -7.42
N GLU A 128 3.58 28.37 -6.22
CA GLU A 128 4.69 29.13 -5.66
C GLU A 128 5.88 28.22 -5.36
N GLU A 129 7.06 28.66 -5.71
CA GLU A 129 8.31 27.94 -5.46
C GLU A 129 9.10 28.62 -4.34
N LYS A 130 9.78 27.81 -3.52
CA LYS A 130 10.71 28.25 -2.49
C LYS A 130 11.94 27.38 -2.48
N ILE A 131 13.06 27.97 -2.08
CA ILE A 131 14.33 27.27 -1.88
C ILE A 131 14.59 27.14 -0.38
N LEU A 132 14.96 25.95 0.05
CA LEU A 132 15.32 25.63 1.43
C LEU A 132 16.77 25.17 1.46
N THR A 133 17.46 25.49 2.57
CA THR A 133 18.85 25.09 2.82
C THR A 133 18.96 24.28 4.12
N PRO A 134 18.39 23.07 4.18
CA PRO A 134 18.43 22.24 5.39
C PRO A 134 19.84 21.69 5.64
N LYS A 135 20.18 21.38 6.90
CA LYS A 135 21.44 20.69 7.25
C LYS A 135 21.51 19.28 6.70
N ASN A 136 20.40 18.57 6.68
CA ASN A 136 20.30 17.19 6.20
C ASN A 136 18.99 16.99 5.46
N VAL A 137 19.02 16.21 4.39
CA VAL A 137 17.84 15.83 3.61
C VAL A 137 17.71 14.32 3.63
N ILE A 138 16.50 13.84 3.92
CA ILE A 138 16.15 12.41 3.84
C ILE A 138 15.08 12.26 2.76
N GLY A 139 15.45 11.64 1.63
CA GLY A 139 14.53 11.36 0.53
C GLY A 139 13.62 10.19 0.84
N CYS A 140 12.32 10.47 1.04
CA CYS A 140 11.25 9.48 1.18
C CYS A 140 10.21 9.64 0.05
N ASP A 141 10.62 10.18 -1.08
CA ASP A 141 9.81 10.61 -2.22
C ASP A 141 9.48 9.49 -3.23
N GLY A 142 9.81 8.25 -2.88
CA GLY A 142 9.28 7.04 -3.53
C GLY A 142 9.94 6.65 -4.85
N SER A 143 9.19 5.94 -5.71
CA SER A 143 9.71 5.36 -6.95
C SER A 143 10.15 6.39 -7.98
N ALA A 144 9.52 7.57 -7.99
CA ALA A 144 9.86 8.70 -8.86
C ALA A 144 10.69 9.78 -8.13
N SER A 145 11.58 9.36 -7.22
CA SER A 145 12.38 10.24 -6.37
C SER A 145 13.19 11.26 -7.17
N VAL A 146 12.96 12.54 -6.86
CA VAL A 146 13.74 13.66 -7.41
C VAL A 146 15.16 13.64 -6.86
N LEU A 147 15.32 13.36 -5.56
CA LEU A 147 16.64 13.29 -4.93
C LEU A 147 17.49 12.20 -5.58
N ARG A 148 16.93 11.01 -5.79
CA ARG A 148 17.63 9.93 -6.50
C ARG A 148 17.98 10.34 -7.92
N GLY A 149 17.09 11.05 -8.62
CA GLY A 149 17.34 11.57 -9.96
C GLY A 149 18.59 12.47 -10.03
N GLU A 150 18.77 13.34 -9.04
CA GLU A 150 19.99 14.17 -8.94
C GLU A 150 21.25 13.34 -8.61
N MET A 151 21.12 12.34 -7.73
CA MET A 151 22.25 11.44 -7.42
C MET A 151 22.69 10.63 -8.65
N LEU A 152 21.78 10.28 -9.56
CA LEU A 152 22.10 9.56 -10.81
C LEU A 152 22.98 10.39 -11.78
N ARG A 153 23.05 11.71 -11.60
CA ARG A 153 23.94 12.59 -12.38
C ARG A 153 25.39 12.50 -11.92
N LEU A 154 25.67 11.87 -10.78
CA LEU A 154 27.01 11.65 -10.28
C LEU A 154 27.67 10.48 -11.03
N SER A 155 28.91 10.64 -11.48
CA SER A 155 29.62 9.67 -12.30
C SER A 155 29.89 8.30 -11.64
N ARG A 156 29.72 8.19 -10.33
CA ARG A 156 30.00 6.97 -9.55
C ARG A 156 28.80 6.47 -8.74
N PHE A 157 27.59 6.93 -9.07
CA PHE A 157 26.37 6.47 -8.41
C PHE A 157 25.77 5.31 -9.21
N ASN A 158 25.77 4.11 -8.60
CA ASN A 158 25.18 2.92 -9.21
C ASN A 158 23.73 2.77 -8.78
N PHE A 159 22.85 2.66 -9.76
CA PHE A 159 21.43 2.44 -9.55
C PHE A 159 20.88 1.52 -10.64
N SER A 160 20.01 0.62 -10.27
CA SER A 160 19.28 -0.24 -11.19
C SER A 160 17.80 -0.28 -10.80
N GLN A 161 16.92 -0.11 -11.77
CA GLN A 161 15.48 -0.26 -11.57
C GLN A 161 14.90 -1.07 -12.72
N ARG A 162 14.18 -2.14 -12.38
CA ARG A 162 13.47 -2.99 -13.33
C ARG A 162 11.98 -2.99 -13.00
N TYR A 163 11.16 -2.71 -13.98
CA TYR A 163 9.72 -2.91 -13.88
C TYR A 163 9.38 -4.37 -14.17
N LEU A 164 8.47 -4.91 -13.37
CA LEU A 164 7.93 -6.25 -13.60
C LEU A 164 6.91 -6.19 -14.75
N ASP A 165 6.78 -7.29 -15.48
CA ASP A 165 5.76 -7.47 -16.52
C ASP A 165 4.37 -7.77 -15.92
N TYR A 166 4.23 -7.52 -14.62
CA TYR A 166 3.03 -7.69 -13.83
C TYR A 166 2.58 -6.38 -13.23
N GLY A 167 1.28 -6.17 -13.29
CA GLY A 167 0.59 -5.14 -12.53
C GLY A 167 -0.21 -5.70 -11.37
N TYR A 168 -0.83 -4.80 -10.65
CA TYR A 168 -1.84 -5.15 -9.66
C TYR A 168 -3.01 -4.17 -9.70
N LYS A 169 -4.18 -4.66 -9.32
CA LYS A 169 -5.42 -3.90 -9.24
C LYS A 169 -6.03 -4.10 -7.86
N GLU A 170 -6.41 -2.98 -7.24
CA GLU A 170 -7.10 -2.98 -5.95
C GLU A 170 -8.60 -3.26 -6.17
N LEU A 171 -9.15 -4.19 -5.37
CA LEU A 171 -10.56 -4.56 -5.35
C LEU A 171 -11.02 -4.66 -3.89
N THR A 172 -12.32 -4.82 -3.67
CA THR A 172 -12.88 -4.89 -2.32
C THR A 172 -13.89 -6.01 -2.21
N ILE A 173 -13.81 -6.80 -1.14
CA ILE A 173 -14.91 -7.60 -0.63
C ILE A 173 -15.56 -6.77 0.47
N PRO A 174 -16.85 -6.37 0.34
CA PRO A 174 -17.57 -5.61 1.35
C PRO A 174 -17.76 -6.43 2.63
N ALA A 175 -18.07 -5.74 3.72
CA ALA A 175 -18.51 -6.42 4.95
C ALA A 175 -19.78 -7.23 4.68
N GLY A 176 -19.83 -8.40 5.27
CA GLY A 176 -21.00 -9.26 5.22
C GLY A 176 -22.15 -8.73 6.08
N SER A 177 -23.19 -9.55 6.24
CA SER A 177 -24.35 -9.22 7.05
C SER A 177 -23.93 -8.77 8.46
N ASN A 178 -24.54 -7.72 8.98
CA ASN A 178 -24.25 -7.14 10.30
C ASN A 178 -22.84 -6.58 10.48
N GLY A 179 -22.14 -6.17 9.41
CA GLY A 179 -20.80 -5.58 9.47
C GLY A 179 -19.70 -6.60 9.81
N LYS A 180 -19.96 -7.89 9.74
CA LYS A 180 -18.96 -8.95 9.99
C LYS A 180 -18.16 -9.25 8.73
N HIS A 181 -16.95 -9.78 8.93
CA HIS A 181 -16.13 -10.27 7.83
C HIS A 181 -16.83 -11.42 7.07
N ALA A 182 -16.80 -11.34 5.75
CA ALA A 182 -17.39 -12.38 4.87
C ALA A 182 -16.53 -13.64 4.76
N LEU A 183 -15.26 -13.55 5.14
CA LEU A 183 -14.27 -14.64 5.15
C LEU A 183 -13.62 -14.77 6.53
N GLU A 184 -12.77 -15.79 6.74
CA GLU A 184 -12.00 -15.96 7.97
C GLU A 184 -11.10 -14.74 8.24
N THR A 185 -11.36 -14.07 9.37
CA THR A 185 -10.70 -12.80 9.72
C THR A 185 -9.19 -12.94 9.98
N ASN A 186 -8.79 -14.06 10.60
CA ASN A 186 -7.41 -14.26 11.02
C ASN A 186 -6.54 -15.00 9.98
N ALA A 187 -6.85 -14.82 8.70
CA ALA A 187 -6.11 -15.41 7.59
C ALA A 187 -5.83 -14.40 6.47
N LEU A 188 -4.70 -14.55 5.80
CA LEU A 188 -4.47 -13.99 4.48
C LEU A 188 -5.11 -14.95 3.46
N HIS A 189 -6.16 -14.51 2.79
CA HIS A 189 -6.77 -15.31 1.73
C HIS A 189 -5.98 -15.21 0.45
N ILE A 190 -5.73 -16.34 -0.22
CA ILE A 190 -4.97 -16.40 -1.47
C ILE A 190 -5.68 -17.36 -2.43
N TRP A 191 -5.96 -16.87 -3.62
CA TRP A 191 -6.44 -17.64 -4.79
C TRP A 191 -5.31 -17.75 -5.81
N PRO A 192 -4.45 -18.77 -5.73
CA PRO A 192 -3.39 -18.99 -6.71
C PRO A 192 -3.95 -19.55 -8.03
N ARG A 193 -3.52 -19.00 -9.15
CA ARG A 193 -3.99 -19.37 -10.50
C ARG A 193 -2.82 -19.40 -11.49
N GLY A 194 -1.85 -20.31 -11.27
CA GLY A 194 -0.68 -20.41 -12.13
C GLY A 194 0.19 -19.16 -12.10
N ASN A 195 0.09 -18.35 -13.13
CA ASN A 195 0.89 -17.12 -13.28
C ASN A 195 0.24 -15.87 -12.70
N HIS A 196 -0.96 -15.96 -12.13
CA HIS A 196 -1.65 -14.84 -11.52
C HIS A 196 -2.31 -15.26 -10.20
N MET A 197 -2.74 -14.30 -9.41
CA MET A 197 -3.40 -14.57 -8.13
C MET A 197 -4.25 -13.39 -7.67
N LEU A 198 -5.25 -13.72 -6.86
CA LEU A 198 -5.95 -12.77 -6.02
C LEU A 198 -5.54 -13.00 -4.57
N ILE A 199 -5.37 -11.93 -3.80
CA ILE A 199 -5.20 -12.01 -2.34
C ILE A 199 -6.21 -11.10 -1.66
N ALA A 200 -6.59 -11.41 -0.42
CA ALA A 200 -7.46 -10.55 0.39
C ALA A 200 -6.95 -10.46 1.83
N LEU A 201 -6.86 -9.23 2.33
CA LEU A 201 -6.44 -8.90 3.68
C LEU A 201 -7.61 -8.25 4.43
N PRO A 202 -7.89 -8.65 5.68
CA PRO A 202 -9.01 -8.12 6.46
C PRO A 202 -8.76 -6.67 6.90
N ASN A 203 -9.83 -5.88 6.94
CA ASN A 203 -9.92 -4.55 7.53
C ASN A 203 -10.73 -4.59 8.83
N ILE A 204 -10.52 -3.63 9.72
CA ILE A 204 -11.22 -3.53 11.01
C ILE A 204 -12.73 -3.31 10.81
N ASP A 205 -13.13 -2.67 9.72
CA ASP A 205 -14.53 -2.38 9.38
C ASP A 205 -15.31 -3.58 8.81
N GLY A 206 -14.71 -4.77 8.79
CA GLY A 206 -15.33 -5.99 8.28
C GLY A 206 -15.13 -6.23 6.79
N THR A 207 -14.55 -5.29 6.06
CA THR A 207 -14.23 -5.45 4.64
C THR A 207 -12.90 -6.21 4.45
N PHE A 208 -12.64 -6.63 3.20
CA PHE A 208 -11.30 -7.09 2.80
C PHE A 208 -10.76 -6.20 1.68
N ALA A 209 -9.53 -5.74 1.84
CA ALA A 209 -8.76 -5.16 0.75
C ALA A 209 -8.20 -6.30 -0.11
N CYS A 210 -8.61 -6.35 -1.37
CA CYS A 210 -8.22 -7.39 -2.31
C CYS A 210 -7.23 -6.84 -3.33
N ILE A 211 -6.28 -7.67 -3.74
CA ILE A 211 -5.28 -7.31 -4.75
C ILE A 211 -5.23 -8.40 -5.79
N LEU A 212 -5.61 -8.07 -7.02
CA LEU A 212 -5.45 -8.92 -8.18
C LEU A 212 -4.10 -8.65 -8.82
N PHE A 213 -3.26 -9.67 -8.93
CA PHE A 213 -1.98 -9.64 -9.65
C PHE A 213 -2.13 -10.34 -10.97
N LEU A 214 -1.90 -9.63 -12.08
CA LEU A 214 -1.94 -10.16 -13.44
C LEU A 214 -0.71 -9.69 -14.24
N PRO A 215 -0.29 -10.45 -15.27
CA PRO A 215 0.60 -9.92 -16.30
C PRO A 215 -0.11 -8.78 -17.06
N PHE A 216 0.67 -7.91 -17.70
CA PHE A 216 0.09 -6.86 -18.53
C PHE A 216 -0.44 -7.41 -19.85
N GLU A 217 0.21 -8.42 -20.41
CA GLU A 217 -0.09 -9.00 -21.74
C GLU A 217 -0.28 -10.53 -21.63
N GLY A 218 -1.00 -11.11 -22.61
CA GLY A 218 -1.30 -12.53 -22.69
C GLY A 218 -2.78 -12.85 -22.53
N ALA A 219 -3.13 -14.14 -22.44
CA ALA A 219 -4.51 -14.59 -22.39
C ALA A 219 -5.23 -14.17 -21.09
N ASP A 220 -4.60 -14.45 -19.94
CA ASP A 220 -5.09 -14.02 -18.62
C ASP A 220 -4.26 -12.80 -18.18
N SER A 221 -4.62 -11.61 -18.65
CA SER A 221 -3.84 -10.38 -18.47
C SER A 221 -4.74 -9.14 -18.34
N PHE A 222 -4.15 -8.00 -17.94
CA PHE A 222 -4.88 -6.72 -17.94
C PHE A 222 -5.32 -6.31 -19.35
N ALA A 223 -4.55 -6.64 -20.40
CA ALA A 223 -4.92 -6.35 -21.77
C ALA A 223 -6.16 -7.15 -22.26
N SER A 224 -6.40 -8.33 -21.74
CA SER A 224 -7.57 -9.16 -22.08
C SER A 224 -8.84 -8.77 -21.31
N LEU A 225 -8.74 -7.96 -20.27
CA LEU A 225 -9.86 -7.50 -19.43
C LEU A 225 -10.25 -6.06 -19.80
N SER A 226 -10.70 -5.88 -21.03
CA SER A 226 -10.96 -4.56 -21.64
C SER A 226 -12.40 -4.03 -21.40
N SER A 227 -13.33 -4.90 -21.04
CA SER A 227 -14.72 -4.57 -20.77
C SER A 227 -15.18 -5.13 -19.43
N GLU A 228 -16.29 -4.58 -18.89
CA GLU A 228 -16.92 -5.11 -17.69
C GLU A 228 -17.32 -6.59 -17.84
N THR A 229 -17.82 -6.97 -19.01
CA THR A 229 -18.16 -8.35 -19.33
C THR A 229 -16.96 -9.27 -19.28
N ASP A 230 -15.79 -8.83 -19.78
CA ASP A 230 -14.57 -9.62 -19.71
C ASP A 230 -14.11 -9.81 -18.27
N VAL A 231 -14.19 -8.75 -17.46
CA VAL A 231 -13.83 -8.82 -16.03
C VAL A 231 -14.72 -9.80 -15.28
N VAL A 232 -16.04 -9.69 -15.42
CA VAL A 232 -17.00 -10.58 -14.74
C VAL A 232 -16.77 -12.02 -15.15
N ARG A 233 -16.68 -12.30 -16.47
CA ARG A 233 -16.42 -13.66 -17.00
C ARG A 233 -15.09 -14.22 -16.45
N PHE A 234 -14.03 -13.44 -16.46
CA PHE A 234 -12.73 -13.85 -15.91
C PHE A 234 -12.83 -14.25 -14.44
N PHE A 235 -13.55 -13.45 -13.62
CA PHE A 235 -13.74 -13.77 -12.21
C PHE A 235 -14.66 -14.99 -11.99
N GLU A 236 -15.70 -15.17 -12.80
CA GLU A 236 -16.55 -16.37 -12.77
C GLU A 236 -15.75 -17.64 -13.06
N GLU A 237 -14.84 -17.59 -14.02
CA GLU A 237 -14.03 -18.74 -14.41
C GLU A 237 -12.85 -19.00 -13.47
N ARG A 238 -12.15 -17.95 -13.03
CA ARG A 238 -10.89 -18.08 -12.28
C ARG A 238 -11.07 -17.97 -10.76
N PHE A 239 -12.04 -17.18 -10.29
CA PHE A 239 -12.27 -16.86 -8.88
C PHE A 239 -13.73 -16.95 -8.48
N PRO A 240 -14.46 -18.08 -8.76
CA PRO A 240 -15.92 -18.15 -8.64
C PRO A 240 -16.43 -17.91 -7.21
N ASP A 241 -15.70 -18.30 -6.20
CA ASP A 241 -16.02 -18.07 -4.79
C ASP A 241 -15.80 -16.60 -4.39
N ALA A 242 -14.72 -15.97 -4.83
CA ALA A 242 -14.46 -14.55 -4.60
C ALA A 242 -15.44 -13.65 -5.36
N ASN A 243 -15.80 -14.01 -6.62
CA ASN A 243 -16.76 -13.25 -7.43
C ASN A 243 -18.10 -13.08 -6.71
N ARG A 244 -18.60 -14.13 -6.07
CA ARG A 244 -19.86 -14.09 -5.29
C ARG A 244 -19.80 -13.10 -4.11
N LEU A 245 -18.62 -12.76 -3.63
CA LEU A 245 -18.38 -11.84 -2.52
C LEU A 245 -18.13 -10.40 -2.97
N MET A 246 -18.04 -10.15 -4.29
CA MET A 246 -17.70 -8.85 -4.88
C MET A 246 -18.87 -8.28 -5.73
N PRO A 247 -19.98 -7.83 -5.14
CA PRO A 247 -21.14 -7.36 -5.90
C PRO A 247 -20.85 -6.12 -6.77
N GLN A 248 -19.81 -5.37 -6.44
CA GLN A 248 -19.36 -4.17 -7.17
C GLN A 248 -18.06 -4.42 -7.94
N LEU A 249 -17.79 -5.66 -8.38
CA LEU A 249 -16.53 -6.04 -9.02
C LEU A 249 -16.20 -5.15 -10.23
N ALA A 250 -17.11 -5.04 -11.18
CA ALA A 250 -16.88 -4.29 -12.42
C ALA A 250 -16.62 -2.80 -12.15
N GLU A 251 -17.43 -2.19 -11.27
CA GLU A 251 -17.27 -0.80 -10.84
C GLU A 251 -15.91 -0.55 -10.17
N ASN A 252 -15.55 -1.41 -9.20
CA ASN A 252 -14.25 -1.33 -8.52
C ASN A 252 -13.09 -1.52 -9.51
N TYR A 253 -13.23 -2.46 -10.44
CA TYR A 253 -12.21 -2.72 -11.45
C TYR A 253 -12.03 -1.53 -12.40
N ALA A 254 -13.09 -0.92 -12.88
CA ALA A 254 -13.04 0.26 -13.75
C ALA A 254 -12.54 1.51 -13.02
N GLY A 255 -12.99 1.72 -11.77
CA GLY A 255 -12.71 2.92 -10.97
C GLY A 255 -11.29 2.97 -10.39
N ASN A 256 -10.62 1.83 -10.22
CA ASN A 256 -9.27 1.79 -9.64
C ASN A 256 -8.19 1.71 -10.73
N PRO A 257 -7.07 2.43 -10.59
CA PRO A 257 -5.97 2.35 -11.55
C PRO A 257 -5.29 0.98 -11.49
N THR A 258 -4.71 0.55 -12.62
CA THR A 258 -3.77 -0.56 -12.62
C THR A 258 -2.38 -0.01 -12.31
N ASP A 259 -1.77 -0.54 -11.26
CA ASP A 259 -0.46 -0.10 -10.81
C ASP A 259 0.63 -1.10 -11.22
N ARG A 260 1.88 -0.63 -11.33
CA ARG A 260 3.03 -1.43 -11.76
C ARG A 260 4.03 -1.58 -10.63
N LYS A 261 4.54 -2.79 -10.43
CA LYS A 261 5.63 -3.05 -9.49
C LYS A 261 6.99 -2.86 -10.15
N SER A 262 7.94 -2.33 -9.38
CA SER A 262 9.34 -2.27 -9.76
C SER A 262 10.22 -2.92 -8.69
N VAL A 263 11.37 -3.43 -9.12
CA VAL A 263 12.47 -3.86 -8.26
C VAL A 263 13.57 -2.82 -8.37
N VAL A 264 14.03 -2.33 -7.23
CA VAL A 264 15.07 -1.30 -7.11
C VAL A 264 16.29 -1.89 -6.42
#